data_c2c8f291ff1eff753761317f1fa3dcf1
#
_entry.id   c2c8f291ff1eff753761317f1fa3dcf1
#
_cell.length_a   1.000
_cell.length_b   1.000
_cell.length_c   1.000
_cell.angle_alpha   90.00
_cell.angle_beta   90.00
_cell.angle_gamma   90.00
#
_symmetry.space_group_name_H-M   'P 1'
#
loop_
_entity.id
_entity.type
_entity.pdbx_description
1 polymer ?
#
loop_
_entity_poly.entity_id
_entity_poly.type
_entity_poly.pdbx_seq_one_letter_code
_entity_poly.pdbx_strand_id
1 'polypeptide(L)'
;MLDLHSQKILILDFGSQYTQLIARRIREIGVFSEIRAWDITEEEILEFGPQGIILSGGPESVTDGIDAPRAPECVFNMGLPILGICYGMQTMAGQLGGKVDTSDIREFGYAQVTVEGESSLLSKIKDHVDNENKALLDVWMSHGDKVVSMPQGFHLMSSTPSCPIAVSYTHLRAHET
;
A
#
# COMPACT_ATOMS: atom_id res chain seq x y z
N MET A 1 -28.65 -5.05 13.83
CA MET A 1 -27.52 -6.01 13.74
C MET A 1 -26.67 -5.51 12.60
N LEU A 2 -25.45 -5.04 12.87
CA LEU A 2 -24.52 -4.62 11.78
C LEU A 2 -24.22 -5.89 10.98
N ASP A 3 -24.55 -5.88 9.69
CA ASP A 3 -24.18 -6.96 8.78
C ASP A 3 -22.65 -6.94 8.62
N LEU A 4 -21.98 -7.85 9.31
CA LEU A 4 -20.51 -8.00 9.29
C LEU A 4 -19.98 -8.25 7.86
N HIS A 5 -20.84 -8.61 6.93
CA HIS A 5 -20.50 -8.83 5.52
C HIS A 5 -20.76 -7.60 4.64
N SER A 6 -21.30 -6.51 5.19
CA SER A 6 -21.56 -5.29 4.41
C SER A 6 -20.27 -4.51 4.07
N GLN A 7 -19.20 -4.73 4.82
CA GLN A 7 -17.89 -4.14 4.57
C GLN A 7 -16.85 -5.24 4.36
N LYS A 8 -16.30 -5.31 3.15
CA LYS A 8 -15.37 -6.35 2.74
C LYS A 8 -14.09 -5.73 2.21
N ILE A 9 -12.96 -6.21 2.69
CA ILE A 9 -11.64 -5.87 2.19
C ILE A 9 -11.02 -7.11 1.52
N LEU A 10 -10.61 -6.95 0.28
CA LEU A 10 -9.82 -7.94 -0.43
C LEU A 10 -8.33 -7.67 -0.22
N ILE A 11 -7.57 -8.71 0.11
CA ILE A 11 -6.12 -8.61 0.28
C ILE A 11 -5.48 -9.47 -0.80
N LEU A 12 -4.71 -8.84 -1.69
CA LEU A 12 -3.91 -9.54 -2.68
C LEU A 12 -2.54 -9.87 -2.07
N ASP A 13 -2.23 -11.17 -2.04
CA ASP A 13 -1.03 -11.70 -1.42
C ASP A 13 0.12 -11.82 -2.42
N PHE A 14 1.16 -11.01 -2.23
CA PHE A 14 2.41 -11.06 -2.98
C PHE A 14 3.49 -11.90 -2.28
N GLY A 15 3.10 -12.74 -1.31
CA GLY A 15 4.02 -13.62 -0.60
C GLY A 15 4.59 -13.08 0.70
N SER A 16 3.98 -12.04 1.27
CA SER A 16 4.43 -11.48 2.55
C SER A 16 4.12 -12.39 3.72
N GLN A 17 5.08 -12.57 4.62
CA GLN A 17 4.85 -13.20 5.92
C GLN A 17 3.86 -12.44 6.81
N TYR A 18 3.54 -11.18 6.48
CA TYR A 18 2.63 -10.33 7.24
C TYR A 18 1.20 -10.32 6.69
N THR A 19 0.91 -10.96 5.55
CA THR A 19 -0.42 -10.92 4.92
C THR A 19 -1.51 -11.42 5.87
N GLN A 20 -1.26 -12.53 6.58
CA GLN A 20 -2.19 -13.06 7.58
C GLN A 20 -2.40 -12.12 8.76
N LEU A 21 -1.35 -11.40 9.18
CA LEU A 21 -1.46 -10.41 10.25
C LEU A 21 -2.33 -9.22 9.81
N ILE A 22 -2.17 -8.74 8.58
CA ILE A 22 -3.01 -7.69 8.01
C ILE A 22 -4.48 -8.12 8.03
N ALA A 23 -4.79 -9.32 7.53
CA ALA A 23 -6.15 -9.85 7.54
C ALA A 23 -6.74 -9.94 8.95
N ARG A 24 -5.93 -10.41 9.91
CA ARG A 24 -6.33 -10.48 11.32
C ARG A 24 -6.65 -9.10 11.88
N ARG A 25 -5.80 -8.09 11.65
CA ARG A 25 -6.02 -6.72 12.16
C ARG A 25 -7.29 -6.10 11.60
N ILE A 26 -7.62 -6.34 10.34
CA ILE A 26 -8.86 -5.88 9.72
C ILE A 26 -10.07 -6.54 10.41
N ARG A 27 -10.01 -7.84 10.68
CA ARG A 27 -11.10 -8.57 11.34
C ARG A 27 -11.27 -8.16 12.81
N GLU A 28 -10.18 -7.83 13.50
CA GLU A 28 -10.22 -7.35 14.90
C GLU A 28 -11.01 -6.02 15.04
N ILE A 29 -11.08 -5.20 13.99
CA ILE A 29 -11.90 -3.99 13.96
C ILE A 29 -13.33 -4.22 13.39
N GLY A 30 -13.72 -5.48 13.20
CA GLY A 30 -15.07 -5.85 12.76
C GLY A 30 -15.33 -5.77 11.26
N VAL A 31 -14.28 -5.68 10.43
CA VAL A 31 -14.38 -5.67 8.97
C VAL A 31 -14.04 -7.06 8.41
N PHE A 32 -14.87 -7.56 7.49
CA PHE A 32 -14.59 -8.83 6.83
C PHE A 32 -13.42 -8.67 5.84
N SER A 33 -12.51 -9.63 5.84
CA SER A 33 -11.38 -9.64 4.91
C SER A 33 -11.10 -11.04 4.37
N GLU A 34 -10.72 -11.10 3.11
CA GLU A 34 -10.31 -12.33 2.43
C GLU A 34 -8.96 -12.12 1.75
N ILE A 35 -8.12 -13.15 1.81
CA ILE A 35 -6.81 -13.18 1.14
C ILE A 35 -6.95 -13.99 -0.13
N ARG A 36 -6.50 -13.44 -1.24
CA ARG A 36 -6.39 -14.09 -2.54
C ARG A 36 -5.00 -13.90 -3.11
N ALA A 37 -4.61 -14.78 -4.04
CA ALA A 37 -3.35 -14.63 -4.76
C ALA A 37 -3.35 -13.33 -5.60
N TRP A 38 -2.17 -12.80 -5.84
CA TRP A 38 -1.98 -11.54 -6.57
C TRP A 38 -2.50 -11.60 -8.02
N ASP A 39 -2.57 -12.79 -8.63
CA ASP A 39 -3.01 -13.06 -10.01
C ASP A 39 -4.50 -13.37 -10.14
N ILE A 40 -5.30 -12.99 -9.15
CA ILE A 40 -6.77 -13.15 -9.14
C ILE A 40 -7.40 -12.52 -10.40
N THR A 41 -8.46 -13.13 -10.92
CA THR A 41 -9.19 -12.61 -12.07
C THR A 41 -10.15 -11.49 -11.70
N GLU A 42 -10.54 -10.68 -12.70
CA GLU A 42 -11.51 -9.61 -12.52
C GLU A 42 -12.88 -10.16 -12.08
N GLU A 43 -13.30 -11.30 -12.64
CA GLU A 43 -14.55 -11.95 -12.29
C GLU A 43 -14.60 -12.33 -10.81
N GLU A 44 -13.51 -12.89 -10.29
CA GLU A 44 -13.42 -13.28 -8.88
C GLU A 44 -13.44 -12.07 -7.95
N ILE A 45 -12.84 -10.94 -8.34
CA ILE A 45 -12.91 -9.69 -7.58
C ILE A 45 -14.34 -9.15 -7.56
N LEU A 46 -15.01 -9.13 -8.70
CA LEU A 46 -16.39 -8.66 -8.82
C LEU A 46 -17.37 -9.56 -8.06
N GLU A 47 -17.17 -10.88 -8.07
CA GLU A 47 -17.99 -11.83 -7.30
C GLU A 47 -17.81 -11.61 -5.79
N PHE A 48 -16.60 -11.36 -5.35
CA PHE A 48 -16.34 -11.06 -3.94
C PHE A 48 -16.96 -9.72 -3.53
N GLY A 49 -16.95 -8.70 -4.38
CA GLY A 49 -17.55 -7.38 -4.17
C GLY A 49 -16.89 -6.60 -3.03
N PRO A 50 -15.57 -6.34 -3.06
CA PRO A 50 -14.88 -5.59 -2.03
C PRO A 50 -15.26 -4.11 -2.03
N GLN A 51 -15.17 -3.44 -0.87
CA GLN A 51 -15.21 -1.98 -0.76
C GLN A 51 -13.81 -1.34 -0.70
N GLY A 52 -12.78 -2.15 -0.66
CA GLY A 52 -11.40 -1.71 -0.72
C GLY A 52 -10.47 -2.88 -0.95
N ILE A 53 -9.29 -2.59 -1.48
CA ILE A 53 -8.28 -3.60 -1.82
C ILE A 53 -6.98 -3.26 -1.11
N ILE A 54 -6.32 -4.26 -0.54
CA ILE A 54 -4.97 -4.14 0.00
C ILE A 54 -4.03 -4.96 -0.86
N LEU A 55 -2.96 -4.34 -1.34
CA LEU A 55 -1.83 -5.00 -1.98
C LEU A 55 -0.78 -5.25 -0.88
N SER A 56 -0.54 -6.50 -0.53
CA SER A 56 0.39 -6.84 0.54
C SER A 56 1.84 -6.59 0.15
N GLY A 57 2.74 -6.76 1.10
CA GLY A 57 4.17 -6.88 0.81
C GLY A 57 4.51 -8.19 0.09
N GLY A 58 5.75 -8.33 -0.32
CA GLY A 58 6.29 -9.53 -0.95
C GLY A 58 7.81 -9.60 -0.81
N PRO A 59 8.41 -10.78 -1.00
CA PRO A 59 9.85 -10.96 -0.93
C PRO A 59 10.58 -10.54 -2.21
N GLU A 60 9.85 -10.42 -3.32
CA GLU A 60 10.40 -10.14 -4.65
C GLU A 60 10.75 -8.65 -4.81
N SER A 61 11.53 -8.33 -5.83
CA SER A 61 11.78 -6.96 -6.28
C SER A 61 10.93 -6.65 -7.52
N VAL A 62 10.30 -5.49 -7.55
CA VAL A 62 9.55 -5.05 -8.74
C VAL A 62 10.48 -4.73 -9.92
N THR A 63 11.79 -4.62 -9.66
CA THR A 63 12.83 -4.38 -10.67
C THR A 63 13.38 -5.67 -11.27
N ASP A 64 13.01 -6.85 -10.76
CA ASP A 64 13.52 -8.16 -11.20
C ASP A 64 12.97 -8.62 -12.58
N GLY A 65 12.35 -7.71 -13.33
CA GLY A 65 11.98 -7.94 -14.73
C GLY A 65 10.52 -8.27 -14.95
N ILE A 66 10.26 -8.99 -16.06
CA ILE A 66 8.90 -9.22 -16.57
C ILE A 66 8.10 -10.19 -15.68
N ASP A 67 8.80 -11.09 -14.99
CA ASP A 67 8.18 -12.15 -14.18
C ASP A 67 7.82 -11.68 -12.75
N ALA A 68 8.16 -10.44 -12.38
CA ALA A 68 7.81 -9.89 -11.07
C ALA A 68 6.28 -9.85 -10.88
N PRO A 69 5.73 -10.33 -9.76
CA PRO A 69 4.30 -10.32 -9.48
C PRO A 69 3.68 -8.93 -9.62
N ARG A 70 2.56 -8.83 -10.33
CA ARG A 70 1.87 -7.54 -10.58
C ARG A 70 0.39 -7.66 -10.25
N ALA A 71 -0.19 -6.61 -9.69
CA ALA A 71 -1.62 -6.57 -9.51
C ALA A 71 -2.34 -6.57 -10.87
N PRO A 72 -3.51 -7.22 -10.99
CA PRO A 72 -4.33 -7.12 -12.22
C PRO A 72 -4.67 -5.66 -12.53
N GLU A 73 -4.59 -5.26 -13.80
CA GLU A 73 -4.87 -3.88 -14.20
C GLU A 73 -6.27 -3.40 -13.82
N CYS A 74 -7.25 -4.33 -13.82
CA CYS A 74 -8.61 -4.03 -13.42
C CYS A 74 -8.72 -3.45 -12.01
N VAL A 75 -7.84 -3.86 -11.09
CA VAL A 75 -7.79 -3.35 -9.71
C VAL A 75 -7.71 -1.82 -9.69
N PHE A 76 -6.89 -1.24 -10.56
CA PHE A 76 -6.69 0.22 -10.61
C PHE A 76 -7.82 0.97 -11.34
N ASN A 77 -8.68 0.25 -12.07
CA ASN A 77 -9.78 0.80 -12.86
C ASN A 77 -11.15 0.66 -12.17
N MET A 78 -11.24 -0.09 -11.08
CA MET A 78 -12.50 -0.35 -10.36
C MET A 78 -13.02 0.85 -9.55
N GLY A 79 -12.23 1.91 -9.39
CA GLY A 79 -12.62 3.07 -8.58
C GLY A 79 -12.71 2.79 -7.08
N LEU A 80 -12.15 1.69 -6.61
CA LEU A 80 -12.10 1.31 -5.20
C LEU A 80 -10.89 1.93 -4.49
N PRO A 81 -10.96 2.20 -3.18
CA PRO A 81 -9.79 2.53 -2.38
C PRO A 81 -8.77 1.40 -2.39
N ILE A 82 -7.50 1.74 -2.64
CA ILE A 82 -6.39 0.78 -2.66
C ILE A 82 -5.32 1.21 -1.67
N LEU A 83 -4.85 0.28 -0.85
CA LEU A 83 -3.70 0.46 0.03
C LEU A 83 -2.58 -0.49 -0.40
N GLY A 84 -1.48 0.05 -0.89
CA GLY A 84 -0.25 -0.71 -1.14
C GLY A 84 0.68 -0.68 0.07
N ILE A 85 1.22 -1.84 0.47
CA ILE A 85 2.15 -1.99 1.59
C ILE A 85 3.45 -2.58 1.06
N CYS A 86 4.60 -1.93 1.26
CA CYS A 86 5.90 -2.37 0.79
C CYS A 86 5.88 -2.72 -0.72
N TYR A 87 6.09 -3.99 -1.07
CA TYR A 87 6.01 -4.46 -2.45
C TYR A 87 4.72 -4.02 -3.16
N GLY A 88 3.56 -4.12 -2.48
CA GLY A 88 2.28 -3.68 -3.04
C GLY A 88 2.25 -2.18 -3.40
N MET A 89 2.91 -1.32 -2.61
CA MET A 89 3.08 0.09 -2.95
C MET A 89 4.02 0.28 -4.15
N GLN A 90 5.11 -0.47 -4.19
CA GLN A 90 6.11 -0.39 -5.25
C GLN A 90 5.55 -0.86 -6.59
N THR A 91 4.86 -2.02 -6.62
CA THR A 91 4.22 -2.52 -7.84
C THR A 91 3.13 -1.57 -8.33
N MET A 92 2.31 -1.02 -7.43
CA MET A 92 1.31 0.01 -7.76
C MET A 92 1.98 1.24 -8.37
N ALA A 93 3.04 1.76 -7.75
CA ALA A 93 3.77 2.92 -8.29
C ALA A 93 4.33 2.63 -9.69
N GLY A 94 4.98 1.48 -9.88
CA GLY A 94 5.54 1.08 -11.18
C GLY A 94 4.48 0.90 -12.27
N GLN A 95 3.35 0.26 -11.94
CA GLN A 95 2.26 0.02 -12.90
C GLN A 95 1.51 1.30 -13.30
N LEU A 96 1.46 2.30 -12.43
CA LEU A 96 0.80 3.58 -12.68
C LEU A 96 1.72 4.67 -13.25
N GLY A 97 2.95 4.30 -13.66
CA GLY A 97 3.87 5.19 -14.37
C GLY A 97 4.84 5.94 -13.45
N GLY A 98 4.95 5.57 -12.20
CA GLY A 98 6.04 5.97 -11.31
C GLY A 98 7.31 5.19 -11.58
N LYS A 99 8.35 5.47 -10.80
CA LYS A 99 9.64 4.79 -10.90
C LYS A 99 10.04 4.18 -9.56
N VAL A 100 10.47 2.93 -9.62
CA VAL A 100 11.05 2.18 -8.51
C VAL A 100 12.49 1.86 -8.86
N ASP A 101 13.40 2.12 -7.95
CA ASP A 101 14.82 1.77 -8.10
C ASP A 101 15.23 0.88 -6.92
N THR A 102 16.16 -0.03 -7.20
CA THR A 102 16.83 -0.80 -6.14
C THR A 102 17.65 0.14 -5.30
N SER A 103 17.53 0.04 -3.98
CA SER A 103 18.34 0.84 -3.07
C SER A 103 19.67 0.15 -2.81
N ASP A 104 20.79 0.90 -2.96
CA ASP A 104 22.11 0.44 -2.56
C ASP A 104 22.20 0.20 -1.05
N ILE A 105 21.36 0.88 -0.29
CA ILE A 105 21.23 0.73 1.16
C ILE A 105 19.91 -0.02 1.44
N ARG A 106 20.04 -1.28 1.80
CA ARG A 106 18.90 -2.06 2.29
C ARG A 106 18.53 -1.57 3.67
N GLU A 107 17.32 -1.07 3.81
CA GLU A 107 16.82 -0.54 5.08
C GLU A 107 16.05 -1.63 5.84
N PHE A 108 16.72 -2.19 6.84
CA PHE A 108 16.11 -3.12 7.77
C PHE A 108 16.27 -2.58 9.18
N GLY A 109 15.17 -2.37 9.87
CA GLY A 109 15.19 -1.95 11.26
C GLY A 109 14.31 -0.75 11.56
N TYR A 110 14.54 -0.18 12.73
CA TYR A 110 13.84 0.99 13.22
C TYR A 110 14.13 2.21 12.33
N ALA A 111 13.07 2.92 11.99
CA ALA A 111 13.14 4.20 11.30
C ALA A 111 12.05 5.14 11.84
N GLN A 112 12.31 6.43 11.73
CA GLN A 112 11.32 7.46 12.07
C GLN A 112 10.88 8.16 10.79
N VAL A 113 9.59 8.13 10.56
CA VAL A 113 8.96 8.69 9.36
C VAL A 113 8.34 10.04 9.71
N THR A 114 8.71 11.08 8.96
CA THR A 114 8.09 12.39 9.06
C THR A 114 6.79 12.42 8.25
N VAL A 115 5.69 12.81 8.89
CA VAL A 115 4.39 12.98 8.21
C VAL A 115 4.41 14.32 7.46
N GLU A 116 4.11 14.25 6.16
CA GLU A 116 4.04 15.40 5.26
C GLU A 116 2.58 15.67 4.87
N GLY A 117 2.18 16.94 4.94
CA GLY A 117 0.84 17.35 4.53
C GLY A 117 -0.30 16.81 5.41
N GLU A 118 -1.52 16.98 4.92
CA GLU A 118 -2.73 16.51 5.59
C GLU A 118 -3.26 15.25 4.90
N SER A 119 -3.49 14.19 5.68
CA SER A 119 -4.03 12.93 5.20
C SER A 119 -5.00 12.36 6.23
N SER A 120 -6.17 11.92 5.78
CA SER A 120 -7.14 11.24 6.64
C SER A 120 -6.59 9.94 7.23
N LEU A 121 -5.65 9.27 6.54
CA LEU A 121 -5.02 8.04 6.99
C LEU A 121 -4.07 8.27 8.16
N LEU A 122 -3.27 9.33 8.12
CA LEU A 122 -2.22 9.60 9.11
C LEU A 122 -2.55 10.71 10.10
N SER A 123 -3.62 11.48 9.89
CA SER A 123 -3.95 12.70 10.66
C SER A 123 -4.14 12.48 12.16
N LYS A 124 -4.45 11.26 12.58
CA LYS A 124 -4.70 10.92 14.00
C LYS A 124 -3.63 10.00 14.59
N ILE A 125 -2.58 9.71 13.83
CA ILE A 125 -1.52 8.79 14.24
C ILE A 125 -0.23 9.60 14.38
N LYS A 126 0.36 9.58 15.56
CA LYS A 126 1.70 10.14 15.82
C LYS A 126 2.26 9.52 17.08
N ASP A 127 3.54 9.22 17.06
CA ASP A 127 4.28 8.76 18.23
C ASP A 127 5.01 9.93 18.90
N HIS A 128 5.56 10.83 18.08
CA HIS A 128 6.31 12.00 18.52
C HIS A 128 5.99 13.22 17.65
N VAL A 129 6.58 14.35 18.01
CA VAL A 129 6.64 15.57 17.19
C VAL A 129 8.08 16.07 17.16
N ASP A 130 8.51 16.60 16.04
CA ASP A 130 9.82 17.23 15.90
C ASP A 130 9.82 18.68 16.43
N ASN A 131 10.96 19.36 16.27
CA ASN A 131 11.13 20.75 16.72
C ASN A 131 10.29 21.75 15.90
N GLU A 132 9.79 21.36 14.71
CA GLU A 132 8.90 22.15 13.86
C GLU A 132 7.43 21.78 14.06
N ASN A 133 7.13 20.93 15.08
CA ASN A 133 5.80 20.40 15.40
C ASN A 133 5.21 19.48 14.30
N LYS A 134 6.05 18.87 13.45
CA LYS A 134 5.63 17.83 12.51
C LYS A 134 5.45 16.51 13.22
N ALA A 135 4.44 15.75 12.84
CA ALA A 135 4.20 14.44 13.40
C ALA A 135 5.25 13.43 12.89
N LEU A 136 5.74 12.63 13.82
CA LEU A 136 6.70 11.56 13.58
C LEU A 136 6.07 10.23 13.95
N LEU A 137 6.31 9.19 13.12
CA LEU A 137 5.88 7.82 13.35
C LEU A 137 7.10 6.91 13.46
N ASP A 138 7.12 6.11 14.51
CA ASP A 138 8.12 5.07 14.71
C ASP A 138 7.70 3.82 13.92
N VAL A 139 8.50 3.43 12.97
CA VAL A 139 8.20 2.31 12.07
C VAL A 139 9.37 1.34 12.00
N TRP A 140 9.09 0.14 11.52
CA TRP A 140 10.09 -0.85 11.19
C TRP A 140 10.18 -0.99 9.67
N MET A 141 11.31 -0.57 9.11
CA MET A 141 11.55 -0.67 7.67
C MET A 141 12.07 -2.06 7.30
N SER A 142 11.63 -2.57 6.15
CA SER A 142 12.08 -3.86 5.61
C SER A 142 11.93 -3.85 4.09
N HIS A 143 12.83 -3.15 3.39
CA HIS A 143 12.78 -3.08 1.93
C HIS A 143 14.18 -2.92 1.32
N GLY A 144 14.34 -3.49 0.11
CA GLY A 144 15.52 -3.33 -0.74
C GLY A 144 15.27 -2.36 -1.90
N ASP A 145 14.00 -2.12 -2.24
CA ASP A 145 13.59 -1.21 -3.30
C ASP A 145 12.86 -0.01 -2.72
N LYS A 146 12.90 1.12 -3.44
CA LYS A 146 12.20 2.34 -3.05
C LYS A 146 11.56 3.02 -4.26
N VAL A 147 10.41 3.65 -4.02
CA VAL A 147 9.80 4.54 -5.01
C VAL A 147 10.63 5.83 -5.06
N VAL A 148 11.15 6.16 -6.24
CA VAL A 148 11.96 7.37 -6.47
C VAL A 148 11.22 8.44 -7.26
N SER A 149 10.13 8.06 -7.95
CA SER A 149 9.23 8.99 -8.62
C SER A 149 7.79 8.52 -8.45
N MET A 150 6.95 9.40 -7.95
CA MET A 150 5.51 9.11 -7.82
C MET A 150 4.82 9.14 -9.18
N PRO A 151 3.79 8.29 -9.37
CA PRO A 151 2.89 8.43 -10.52
C PRO A 151 2.17 9.78 -10.51
N GLN A 152 1.67 10.18 -11.66
CA GLN A 152 0.87 11.40 -11.77
C GLN A 152 -0.39 11.33 -10.87
N GLY A 153 -0.68 12.40 -10.17
CA GLY A 153 -1.83 12.49 -9.27
C GLY A 153 -1.62 11.89 -7.87
N PHE A 154 -0.42 11.38 -7.59
CA PHE A 154 -0.05 10.95 -6.24
C PHE A 154 0.51 12.11 -5.43
N HIS A 155 0.25 12.08 -4.13
CA HIS A 155 0.72 13.07 -3.17
C HIS A 155 1.55 12.41 -2.07
N LEU A 156 2.64 13.03 -1.72
CA LEU A 156 3.49 12.57 -0.62
C LEU A 156 2.76 12.71 0.72
N MET A 157 2.81 11.68 1.54
CA MET A 157 2.24 11.67 2.89
C MET A 157 3.31 11.56 3.96
N SER A 158 4.39 10.87 3.67
CA SER A 158 5.49 10.74 4.62
C SER A 158 6.79 10.38 3.94
N SER A 159 7.89 10.77 4.59
CA SER A 159 9.25 10.57 4.10
C SER A 159 10.22 10.21 5.22
N THR A 160 11.36 9.64 4.83
CA THR A 160 12.56 9.56 5.67
C THR A 160 13.73 10.14 4.87
N PRO A 161 14.89 10.45 5.52
CA PRO A 161 16.07 10.90 4.79
C PRO A 161 16.56 9.93 3.71
N SER A 162 16.36 8.63 3.91
CA SER A 162 16.78 7.57 3.00
C SER A 162 15.70 7.09 2.05
N CYS A 163 14.43 7.28 2.41
CA CYS A 163 13.25 6.96 1.59
C CYS A 163 12.38 8.20 1.40
N PRO A 164 12.63 9.02 0.35
CA PRO A 164 11.90 10.27 0.12
C PRO A 164 10.40 10.08 -0.12
N ILE A 165 9.98 8.89 -0.53
CA ILE A 165 8.58 8.53 -0.75
C ILE A 165 8.30 7.26 0.07
N ALA A 166 8.10 7.44 1.37
CA ALA A 166 7.78 6.35 2.28
C ALA A 166 6.29 6.01 2.25
N VAL A 167 5.42 7.01 2.16
CA VAL A 167 3.97 6.85 1.99
C VAL A 167 3.46 7.89 1.01
N SER A 168 2.61 7.48 0.09
CA SER A 168 1.91 8.37 -0.84
C SER A 168 0.45 7.95 -1.01
N TYR A 169 -0.38 8.85 -1.45
CA TYR A 169 -1.78 8.56 -1.75
C TYR A 169 -2.23 9.23 -3.05
N THR A 170 -3.31 8.71 -3.62
CA THR A 170 -4.04 9.34 -4.72
C THR A 170 -5.53 9.04 -4.59
N HIS A 171 -6.35 9.87 -5.23
CA HIS A 171 -7.74 9.54 -5.52
C HIS A 171 -7.82 8.97 -6.94
N LEU A 172 -7.73 7.65 -7.07
CA LEU A 172 -8.01 6.98 -8.34
C LEU A 172 -9.49 7.15 -8.64
N ARG A 173 -9.82 8.06 -9.57
CA ARG A 173 -11.16 8.13 -10.14
C ARG A 173 -11.19 7.19 -11.33
N ALA A 174 -12.24 6.35 -11.42
CA ALA A 174 -12.55 5.68 -12.68
C ALA A 174 -12.59 6.75 -13.77
N HIS A 175 -11.88 6.55 -14.86
CA HIS A 175 -11.90 7.46 -15.99
C HIS A 175 -13.35 7.58 -16.45
N GLU A 176 -13.94 8.75 -16.30
CA GLU A 176 -15.16 9.11 -16.98
C GLU A 176 -14.83 9.10 -18.48
N THR A 177 -15.29 8.08 -19.18
CA THR A 177 -15.27 8.00 -20.66
C THR A 177 -16.35 8.88 -21.23
#